data_d09e585b880fd6ab9563c1c3fc7ac197
#
_entry.id   d09e585b880fd6ab9563c1c3fc7ac197
#
_cell.length_a   1.000
_cell.length_b   1.000
_cell.length_c   1.000
_cell.angle_alpha   90.00
_cell.angle_beta   90.00
_cell.angle_gamma   90.00
#
_symmetry.space_group_name_H-M   'P 1'
#
loop_
_entity.id
_entity.type
_entity.pdbx_description
1 polymer ?
#
loop_
_entity_poly.entity_id
_entity_poly.type
_entity_poly.pdbx_seq_one_letter_code
_entity_poly.pdbx_strand_id
1 'polypeptide(L)'
;IKKFSRPMGLFVLSVILTFFVILSGGYMVAEGYGSVCSGWPLCNGFSGLFEMPYVIHMIHRLIVSSLAIVIALLLFYVFKQYGHIKNIRMSVFMVGFVFILQVLIGAIMVWTGFQLYFRVIHLGIATVFWGTLVSFSYIFFPVKKTQIE
;
A
#
# COMPACT_ATOMS: atom_id res chain seq x y z
N ILE A 1 -23.72 -5.57 19.80
CA ILE A 1 -22.67 -5.68 18.78
C ILE A 1 -22.27 -4.26 18.43
N LYS A 2 -21.07 -3.77 18.90
CA LYS A 2 -20.58 -2.42 18.56
C LYS A 2 -20.44 -2.32 17.02
N LYS A 3 -21.26 -1.47 16.41
CA LYS A 3 -21.25 -1.25 14.96
C LYS A 3 -19.84 -0.82 14.54
N PHE A 4 -19.15 -1.67 13.78
CA PHE A 4 -17.80 -1.41 13.26
C PHE A 4 -17.86 -0.11 12.44
N SER A 5 -17.20 0.95 12.89
CA SER A 5 -17.26 2.22 12.17
C SER A 5 -16.50 2.12 10.85
N ARG A 6 -17.00 2.79 9.79
CA ARG A 6 -16.39 2.78 8.44
C ARG A 6 -14.86 2.96 8.44
N PRO A 7 -14.27 3.95 9.15
CA PRO A 7 -12.81 4.09 9.18
C PRO A 7 -12.08 2.89 9.80
N MET A 8 -12.68 2.22 10.78
CA MET A 8 -12.09 1.03 11.40
C MET A 8 -12.02 -0.15 10.42
N GLY A 9 -13.12 -0.37 9.67
CA GLY A 9 -13.15 -1.42 8.63
C GLY A 9 -12.13 -1.17 7.53
N LEU A 10 -12.04 0.06 7.04
CA LEU A 10 -11.05 0.45 6.03
C LEU A 10 -9.61 0.31 6.56
N PHE A 11 -9.37 0.66 7.81
CA PHE A 11 -8.05 0.49 8.42
C PHE A 11 -7.64 -0.99 8.50
N VAL A 12 -8.51 -1.85 9.03
CA VAL A 12 -8.23 -3.31 9.11
C VAL A 12 -8.00 -3.89 7.71
N LEU A 13 -8.83 -3.50 6.73
CA LEU A 13 -8.66 -3.92 5.35
C LEU A 13 -7.33 -3.43 4.75
N SER A 14 -6.90 -2.20 5.05
CA SER A 14 -5.58 -1.67 4.64
C SER A 14 -4.43 -2.51 5.18
N VAL A 15 -4.50 -2.89 6.46
CA VAL A 15 -3.48 -3.73 7.09
C VAL A 15 -3.41 -5.11 6.44
N ILE A 16 -4.57 -5.73 6.22
CA ILE A 16 -4.66 -7.06 5.55
C ILE A 16 -4.11 -6.99 4.13
N LEU A 17 -4.54 -6.00 3.34
CA LEU A 17 -4.05 -5.84 1.96
C LEU A 17 -2.55 -5.54 1.92
N THR A 18 -2.03 -4.71 2.83
CA THR A 18 -0.59 -4.42 2.91
C THR A 18 0.20 -5.70 3.21
N PHE A 19 -0.30 -6.57 4.09
CA PHE A 19 0.31 -7.86 4.34
C PHE A 19 0.38 -8.72 3.08
N PHE A 20 -0.70 -8.83 2.31
CA PHE A 20 -0.70 -9.57 1.05
C PHE A 20 0.19 -8.94 -0.03
N VAL A 21 0.30 -7.61 -0.08
CA VAL A 21 1.26 -6.91 -0.96
C VAL A 21 2.69 -7.32 -0.62
N ILE A 22 3.04 -7.33 0.67
CA ILE A 22 4.39 -7.72 1.12
C ILE A 22 4.67 -9.18 0.78
N LEU A 23 3.73 -10.09 1.04
CA LEU A 23 3.89 -11.51 0.73
C LEU A 23 4.05 -11.75 -0.77
N SER A 24 3.19 -11.16 -1.60
CA SER A 24 3.25 -11.33 -3.06
C SER A 24 4.53 -10.75 -3.66
N GLY A 25 5.00 -9.61 -3.15
CA GLY A 25 6.27 -9.01 -3.55
C GLY A 25 7.47 -9.85 -3.14
N GLY A 26 7.48 -10.38 -1.92
CA GLY A 26 8.51 -11.30 -1.43
C GLY A 26 8.55 -12.59 -2.24
N TYR A 27 7.40 -13.16 -2.56
CA TYR A 27 7.30 -14.35 -3.41
C TYR A 27 7.87 -14.11 -4.82
N MET A 28 7.53 -12.96 -5.46
CA MET A 28 8.11 -12.60 -6.76
C MET A 28 9.64 -12.53 -6.74
N VAL A 29 10.22 -11.99 -5.67
CA VAL A 29 11.68 -11.91 -5.53
C VAL A 29 12.29 -13.29 -5.33
N ALA A 30 11.70 -14.13 -4.49
CA ALA A 30 12.17 -15.48 -4.19
C ALA A 30 12.20 -16.38 -5.42
N GLU A 31 11.18 -16.30 -6.28
CA GLU A 31 11.08 -17.08 -7.52
C GLU A 31 11.82 -16.45 -8.73
N GLY A 32 12.44 -15.28 -8.56
CA GLY A 32 13.12 -14.58 -9.65
C GLY A 32 12.19 -13.96 -10.70
N TYR A 33 10.90 -13.84 -10.41
CA TYR A 33 9.88 -13.30 -11.35
C TYR A 33 9.89 -11.78 -11.47
N GLY A 34 10.69 -11.09 -10.65
CA GLY A 34 10.68 -9.64 -10.58
C GLY A 34 10.91 -8.92 -11.92
N SER A 35 11.83 -9.43 -12.75
CA SER A 35 12.24 -8.81 -14.02
C SER A 35 11.39 -9.22 -15.25
N VAL A 36 10.36 -10.03 -15.08
CA VAL A 36 9.57 -10.58 -16.21
C VAL A 36 8.71 -9.52 -16.89
N CYS A 37 8.23 -8.53 -16.16
CA CYS A 37 7.45 -7.41 -16.69
C CYS A 37 8.31 -6.17 -16.91
N SER A 38 8.43 -5.68 -18.13
CA SER A 38 9.13 -4.44 -18.45
C SER A 38 8.22 -3.20 -18.49
N GLY A 39 6.90 -3.39 -18.52
CA GLY A 39 5.91 -2.30 -18.55
C GLY A 39 5.24 -2.01 -17.21
N TRP A 40 4.78 -0.76 -17.04
CA TRP A 40 3.95 -0.31 -15.93
C TRP A 40 2.93 0.72 -16.43
N PRO A 41 1.65 0.69 -16.02
CA PRO A 41 1.04 -0.17 -14.97
C PRO A 41 0.77 -1.61 -15.39
N LEU A 42 0.72 -1.92 -16.67
CA LEU A 42 0.50 -3.26 -17.20
C LEU A 42 1.80 -3.89 -17.68
N CYS A 43 1.87 -5.23 -17.69
CA CYS A 43 2.94 -5.96 -18.37
C CYS A 43 2.88 -5.74 -19.89
N ASN A 44 4.01 -5.64 -20.56
CA ASN A 44 4.05 -5.54 -22.02
C ASN A 44 3.62 -6.87 -22.67
N GLY A 45 2.56 -6.80 -23.49
CA GLY A 45 2.04 -7.92 -24.29
C GLY A 45 1.06 -8.83 -23.55
N PHE A 46 0.02 -9.26 -24.29
CA PHE A 46 -0.97 -10.22 -23.79
C PHE A 46 -0.48 -11.67 -23.82
N SER A 47 0.59 -11.94 -24.56
CA SER A 47 1.08 -13.31 -24.78
C SER A 47 1.63 -14.01 -23.54
N GLY A 48 2.00 -13.25 -22.50
CA GLY A 48 2.53 -13.78 -21.23
C GLY A 48 1.53 -13.91 -20.10
N LEU A 49 0.26 -13.49 -20.25
CA LEU A 49 -0.72 -13.42 -19.17
C LEU A 49 -1.10 -14.80 -18.57
N PHE A 50 -0.84 -15.89 -19.29
CA PHE A 50 -1.11 -17.25 -18.83
C PHE A 50 0.14 -17.94 -18.23
N GLU A 51 1.31 -17.29 -18.30
CA GLU A 51 2.51 -17.81 -17.68
C GLU A 51 2.57 -17.38 -16.20
N MET A 52 2.94 -18.30 -15.32
CA MET A 52 2.95 -18.06 -13.87
C MET A 52 3.69 -16.79 -13.44
N PRO A 53 4.88 -16.44 -14.00
CA PRO A 53 5.58 -15.22 -13.62
C PRO A 53 4.77 -13.94 -13.89
N TYR A 54 4.11 -13.86 -15.05
CA TYR A 54 3.26 -12.72 -15.41
C TYR A 54 2.01 -12.64 -14.54
N VAL A 55 1.36 -13.79 -14.30
CA VAL A 55 0.16 -13.87 -13.46
C VAL A 55 0.45 -13.35 -12.06
N ILE A 56 1.56 -13.77 -11.46
CA ILE A 56 1.95 -13.33 -10.11
C ILE A 56 2.27 -11.83 -10.08
N HIS A 57 2.95 -11.32 -11.11
CA HIS A 57 3.20 -9.89 -11.25
C HIS A 57 1.90 -9.08 -11.34
N MET A 58 0.91 -9.56 -12.11
CA MET A 58 -0.38 -8.88 -12.25
C MET A 58 -1.22 -8.99 -10.98
N ILE A 59 -1.18 -10.12 -10.28
CA ILE A 59 -1.84 -10.29 -8.97
C ILE A 59 -1.27 -9.28 -7.97
N HIS A 60 0.05 -9.14 -7.86
CA HIS A 60 0.68 -8.14 -6.99
C HIS A 60 0.17 -6.73 -7.31
N ARG A 61 0.17 -6.32 -8.58
CA ARG A 61 -0.32 -5.00 -9.02
C ARG A 61 -1.81 -4.80 -8.72
N LEU A 62 -2.63 -5.85 -8.88
CA LEU A 62 -4.06 -5.80 -8.57
C LEU A 62 -4.28 -5.59 -7.07
N ILE A 63 -3.53 -6.29 -6.20
CA ILE A 63 -3.61 -6.11 -4.75
C ILE A 63 -3.15 -4.69 -4.37
N VAL A 64 -2.06 -4.17 -4.97
CA VAL A 64 -1.59 -2.78 -4.77
C VAL A 64 -2.65 -1.76 -5.19
N SER A 65 -3.31 -1.97 -6.34
CA SER A 65 -4.38 -1.09 -6.82
C SER A 65 -5.59 -1.10 -5.88
N SER A 66 -5.96 -2.28 -5.38
CA SER A 66 -7.02 -2.43 -4.38
C SER A 66 -6.65 -1.73 -3.07
N LEU A 67 -5.41 -1.86 -2.62
CA LEU A 67 -4.89 -1.15 -1.45
C LEU A 67 -4.92 0.37 -1.67
N ALA A 68 -4.57 0.85 -2.87
CA ALA A 68 -4.63 2.29 -3.20
C ALA A 68 -6.04 2.87 -3.02
N ILE A 69 -7.06 2.16 -3.49
CA ILE A 69 -8.46 2.57 -3.32
C ILE A 69 -8.83 2.60 -1.83
N VAL A 70 -8.48 1.56 -1.08
CA VAL A 70 -8.80 1.46 0.36
C VAL A 70 -8.08 2.54 1.16
N ILE A 71 -6.81 2.81 0.88
CA ILE A 71 -6.04 3.90 1.53
C ILE A 71 -6.66 5.25 1.18
N ALA A 72 -6.98 5.52 -0.09
CA ALA A 72 -7.60 6.77 -0.50
C ALA A 72 -8.93 7.00 0.24
N LEU A 73 -9.79 6.00 0.33
CA LEU A 73 -11.05 6.08 1.08
C LEU A 73 -10.82 6.29 2.58
N LEU A 74 -9.88 5.55 3.18
CA LEU A 74 -9.53 5.70 4.60
C LEU A 74 -9.09 7.13 4.90
N LEU A 75 -8.11 7.64 4.15
CA LEU A 75 -7.55 8.98 4.34
C LEU A 75 -8.61 10.06 4.09
N PHE A 76 -9.45 9.91 3.06
CA PHE A 76 -10.55 10.83 2.78
C PHE A 76 -11.55 10.92 3.95
N TYR A 77 -12.04 9.78 4.46
CA TYR A 77 -12.98 9.77 5.57
C TYR A 77 -12.38 10.33 6.86
N VAL A 78 -11.13 9.97 7.17
CA VAL A 78 -10.46 10.49 8.36
C VAL A 78 -10.17 11.98 8.24
N PHE A 79 -9.68 12.44 7.09
CA PHE A 79 -9.42 13.87 6.86
C PHE A 79 -10.71 14.71 6.94
N LYS A 80 -11.79 14.25 6.30
CA LYS A 80 -13.08 14.96 6.32
C LYS A 80 -13.63 15.12 7.73
N GLN A 81 -13.47 14.11 8.58
CA GLN A 81 -14.06 14.11 9.92
C GLN A 81 -13.13 14.68 10.99
N TYR A 82 -11.83 14.46 10.90
CA TYR A 82 -10.84 14.78 11.95
C TYR A 82 -9.66 15.63 11.44
N GLY A 83 -9.69 16.13 10.23
CA GLY A 83 -8.61 16.92 9.63
C GLY A 83 -8.33 18.27 10.30
N HIS A 84 -9.27 18.76 11.15
CA HIS A 84 -9.05 19.92 12.00
C HIS A 84 -8.02 19.67 13.12
N ILE A 85 -7.80 18.40 13.49
CA ILE A 85 -6.84 17.98 14.52
C ILE A 85 -5.47 17.86 13.85
N LYS A 86 -4.51 18.73 14.26
CA LYS A 86 -3.18 18.84 13.64
C LYS A 86 -2.46 17.48 13.50
N ASN A 87 -2.42 16.68 14.55
CA ASN A 87 -1.69 15.41 14.54
C ASN A 87 -2.32 14.39 13.57
N ILE A 88 -3.66 14.33 13.51
CA ILE A 88 -4.36 13.45 12.55
C ILE A 88 -4.10 13.93 11.12
N ARG A 89 -4.21 15.24 10.87
CA ARG A 89 -3.94 15.80 9.55
C ARG A 89 -2.54 15.47 9.06
N MET A 90 -1.52 15.66 9.91
CA MET A 90 -0.13 15.31 9.58
C MET A 90 0.02 13.82 9.27
N SER A 91 -0.59 12.94 10.08
CA SER A 91 -0.53 11.50 9.86
C SER A 91 -1.21 11.07 8.55
N VAL A 92 -2.35 11.68 8.18
CA VAL A 92 -3.03 11.46 6.90
C VAL A 92 -2.10 11.79 5.73
N PHE A 93 -1.44 12.96 5.77
CA PHE A 93 -0.49 13.36 4.71
C PHE A 93 0.74 12.45 4.67
N MET A 94 1.28 12.05 5.82
CA MET A 94 2.44 11.15 5.88
C MET A 94 2.12 9.77 5.29
N VAL A 95 1.00 9.15 5.66
CA VAL A 95 0.58 7.85 5.10
C VAL A 95 0.38 7.96 3.59
N GLY A 96 -0.31 9.00 3.12
CA GLY A 96 -0.53 9.23 1.69
C GLY A 96 0.77 9.45 0.92
N PHE A 97 1.67 10.28 1.44
CA PHE A 97 2.96 10.57 0.83
C PHE A 97 3.84 9.32 0.71
N VAL A 98 3.99 8.56 1.80
CA VAL A 98 4.83 7.35 1.79
C VAL A 98 4.23 6.28 0.87
N PHE A 99 2.89 6.15 0.81
CA PHE A 99 2.23 5.25 -0.12
C PHE A 99 2.50 5.62 -1.58
N ILE A 100 2.36 6.90 -1.95
CA ILE A 100 2.65 7.38 -3.31
C ILE A 100 4.12 7.13 -3.65
N LEU A 101 5.04 7.45 -2.74
CA LEU A 101 6.47 7.21 -2.93
C LEU A 101 6.77 5.72 -3.17
N GLN A 102 6.13 4.83 -2.42
CA GLN A 102 6.25 3.38 -2.59
C GLN A 102 5.82 2.92 -3.98
N VAL A 103 4.70 3.43 -4.49
CA VAL A 103 4.20 3.10 -5.84
C VAL A 103 5.15 3.64 -6.92
N LEU A 104 5.63 4.88 -6.77
CA LEU A 104 6.56 5.49 -7.73
C LEU A 104 7.89 4.73 -7.81
N ILE A 105 8.49 4.37 -6.67
CA ILE A 105 9.72 3.57 -6.65
C ILE A 105 9.49 2.19 -7.26
N GLY A 106 8.32 1.58 -7.03
CA GLY A 106 7.93 0.32 -7.68
C GLY A 106 7.84 0.45 -9.20
N ALA A 107 7.29 1.55 -9.73
CA ALA A 107 7.24 1.83 -11.17
C ALA A 107 8.64 2.03 -11.76
N ILE A 108 9.48 2.85 -11.10
CA ILE A 108 10.89 3.09 -11.51
C ILE A 108 11.66 1.77 -11.51
N MET A 109 11.48 0.92 -10.51
CA MET A 109 12.12 -0.38 -10.42
C MET A 109 11.80 -1.25 -11.65
N VAL A 110 10.54 -1.26 -12.12
CA VAL A 110 10.14 -1.99 -13.33
C VAL A 110 10.80 -1.41 -14.56
N TRP A 111 10.76 -0.08 -14.77
CA TRP A 111 11.35 0.60 -15.93
C TRP A 111 12.87 0.50 -16.01
N THR A 112 13.54 0.33 -14.88
CA THR A 112 15.01 0.19 -14.80
C THR A 112 15.50 -1.25 -14.82
N GLY A 113 14.61 -2.23 -15.07
CA GLY A 113 14.97 -3.64 -15.17
C GLY A 113 15.30 -4.29 -13.84
N PHE A 114 14.62 -3.90 -12.75
CA PHE A 114 14.72 -4.53 -11.42
C PHE A 114 16.13 -4.48 -10.80
N GLN A 115 16.85 -3.39 -10.96
CA GLN A 115 18.18 -3.20 -10.38
C GLN A 115 18.15 -3.33 -8.85
N LEU A 116 19.21 -3.94 -8.29
CA LEU A 116 19.27 -4.31 -6.87
C LEU A 116 19.01 -3.15 -5.91
N TYR A 117 19.57 -1.97 -6.20
CA TYR A 117 19.39 -0.81 -5.33
C TYR A 117 17.93 -0.32 -5.27
N PHE A 118 17.18 -0.36 -6.36
CA PHE A 118 15.76 -0.03 -6.34
C PHE A 118 14.93 -1.06 -5.57
N ARG A 119 15.30 -2.34 -5.63
CA ARG A 119 14.64 -3.39 -4.82
C ARG A 119 14.84 -3.13 -3.31
N VAL A 120 16.07 -2.78 -2.90
CA VAL A 120 16.37 -2.46 -1.50
C VAL A 120 15.63 -1.21 -1.04
N ILE A 121 15.61 -0.14 -1.85
CA ILE A 121 14.88 1.10 -1.55
C ILE A 121 13.38 0.83 -1.44
N HIS A 122 12.81 0.09 -2.40
CA HIS A 122 11.39 -0.28 -2.40
C HIS A 122 10.99 -1.06 -1.15
N LEU A 123 11.80 -2.03 -0.73
CA LEU A 123 11.59 -2.77 0.51
C LEU A 123 11.70 -1.87 1.75
N GLY A 124 12.69 -0.98 1.79
CA GLY A 124 12.84 -0.01 2.87
C GLY A 124 11.64 0.92 3.01
N ILE A 125 11.12 1.46 1.89
CA ILE A 125 9.93 2.32 1.89
C ILE A 125 8.69 1.51 2.28
N ALA A 126 8.56 0.24 1.88
CA ALA A 126 7.48 -0.64 2.32
C ALA A 126 7.45 -0.79 3.85
N THR A 127 8.64 -0.92 4.48
CA THR A 127 8.77 -0.98 5.94
C THR A 127 8.36 0.35 6.60
N VAL A 128 8.78 1.49 6.02
CA VAL A 128 8.37 2.82 6.48
C VAL A 128 6.85 3.00 6.33
N PHE A 129 6.28 2.56 5.21
CA PHE A 129 4.83 2.61 4.99
C PHE A 129 4.07 1.81 6.07
N TRP A 130 4.51 0.58 6.34
CA TRP A 130 3.94 -0.23 7.42
C TRP A 130 4.01 0.49 8.77
N GLY A 131 5.19 1.03 9.11
CA GLY A 131 5.39 1.79 10.35
C GLY A 131 4.51 3.03 10.45
N THR A 132 4.33 3.79 9.34
CA THR A 132 3.43 4.95 9.30
C THR A 132 1.96 4.55 9.46
N LEU A 133 1.55 3.42 8.88
CA LEU A 133 0.19 2.91 9.03
C LEU A 133 -0.10 2.50 10.49
N VAL A 134 0.83 1.81 11.14
CA VAL A 134 0.72 1.44 12.56
C VAL A 134 0.68 2.69 13.45
N SER A 135 1.59 3.65 13.23
CA SER A 135 1.62 4.92 13.98
C SER A 135 0.34 5.73 13.79
N PHE A 136 -0.21 5.75 12.58
CA PHE A 136 -1.50 6.37 12.29
C PHE A 136 -2.63 5.76 13.13
N SER A 137 -2.66 4.43 13.29
CA SER A 137 -3.67 3.77 14.13
C SER A 137 -3.56 4.21 15.59
N TYR A 138 -2.34 4.28 16.10
CA TYR A 138 -2.08 4.68 17.48
C TYR A 138 -2.52 6.12 17.77
N ILE A 139 -2.37 7.02 16.83
CA ILE A 139 -2.81 8.42 16.95
C ILE A 139 -4.33 8.55 16.79
N PHE A 140 -4.91 7.82 15.85
CA PHE A 140 -6.30 8.00 15.45
C PHE A 140 -7.31 7.38 16.43
N PHE A 141 -7.08 6.15 16.92
CA PHE A 141 -8.07 5.45 17.73
C PHE A 141 -8.35 6.07 19.10
N PRO A 142 -7.38 6.58 19.87
CA PRO A 142 -7.65 7.28 21.13
C PRO A 142 -8.49 8.55 20.91
N VAL A 143 -8.16 9.37 19.92
CA VAL A 143 -8.90 10.61 19.61
C VAL A 143 -10.35 10.32 19.28
N LYS A 144 -10.59 9.29 18.47
CA LYS A 144 -11.97 8.87 18.15
C LYS A 144 -12.75 8.42 19.37
N LYS A 145 -12.13 7.74 20.35
CA LYS A 145 -12.80 7.30 21.58
C LYS A 145 -13.27 8.50 22.41
N THR A 146 -12.43 9.51 22.57
CA THR A 146 -12.73 10.73 23.34
C THR A 146 -13.84 11.59 22.72
N GLN A 147 -14.08 11.51 21.41
CA GLN A 147 -15.15 12.28 20.76
C GLN A 147 -16.52 11.58 20.71
N ILE A 148 -16.61 10.35 21.18
CA ILE A 148 -17.85 9.55 21.21
C ILE A 148 -18.41 9.48 22.66
N GLU A 149 -17.61 9.77 23.66
CA GLU A 149 -17.98 9.95 25.07
C GLU A 149 -18.45 11.39 25.33
#